data_275cc068402e6fa34101eef9439aaab6
#
_entry.id   275cc068402e6fa34101eef9439aaab6
#
_cell.length_a   1.000
_cell.length_b   1.000
_cell.length_c   1.000
_cell.angle_alpha   90.00
_cell.angle_beta   90.00
_cell.angle_gamma   90.00
#
_symmetry.space_group_name_H-M   'P 1'
#
loop_
_entity.id
_entity.type
_entity.pdbx_description
1 polymer ?
#
loop_
_entity_poly.entity_id
_entity_poly.type
_entity_poly.pdbx_seq_one_letter_code
_entity_poly.pdbx_strand_id
1 'polypeptide(L)'
;MGTPARVVVLPHTTSQLRIEEITLPDPGPTQVVVKQYASGICHSQLHQMHRPRANPVVLGHESTGVVLKTGSEVTHVREGDTVMVTWVPRNASASIRRPVRAELKVSDGTAISENVFTWADHTIADEQYVVKVADNITRDVTAIIGCAVMTGAGAVINTANVQPGQSVAIFGVGGVGLSAVVGARVAGANPIIAVDLSDEKLAFAKRFGATHGINAGKEDPIAAIHALTGSTGKFTILNTNVSGVDYAFDCIGIKKTMEQILPACRSGHFGVCSGGTAVLVGVPSTTVELNAMDMLLNEKHYIGSIGGSCAPDRDFPTFLDWFEKGTLDLDAMVTERYRIDDINAACEALESGKINGRAIMEF
;
A
#
# COMPACT_ATOMS: atom_id res chain seq x y z
N MET A 1 -32.82 12.69 4.43
CA MET A 1 -32.46 13.37 3.15
C MET A 1 -31.05 12.94 2.78
N GLY A 2 -30.85 12.53 1.52
CA GLY A 2 -29.52 12.10 1.08
C GLY A 2 -28.46 13.20 1.20
N THR A 3 -27.20 12.84 1.09
CA THR A 3 -26.05 13.75 1.23
C THR A 3 -25.54 14.13 -0.15
N PRO A 4 -25.50 15.44 -0.54
CA PRO A 4 -24.87 15.86 -1.80
C PRO A 4 -23.39 15.47 -1.80
N ALA A 5 -22.89 15.01 -2.95
CA ALA A 5 -21.52 14.58 -3.11
C ALA A 5 -21.00 14.84 -4.54
N ARG A 6 -19.75 15.22 -4.65
CA ARG A 6 -18.97 15.20 -5.90
C ARG A 6 -18.16 13.92 -5.93
N VAL A 7 -18.36 13.08 -6.92
CA VAL A 7 -17.71 11.77 -7.01
C VAL A 7 -16.96 11.61 -8.34
N VAL A 8 -15.82 10.98 -8.30
CA VAL A 8 -15.09 10.57 -9.50
C VAL A 8 -15.66 9.24 -9.98
N VAL A 9 -16.17 9.24 -11.20
CA VAL A 9 -16.75 8.08 -11.87
C VAL A 9 -15.84 7.64 -13.01
N LEU A 10 -15.53 6.35 -13.05
CA LEU A 10 -14.92 5.68 -14.18
C LEU A 10 -16.03 5.08 -15.05
N PRO A 11 -16.31 5.63 -16.25
CA PRO A 11 -17.31 5.11 -17.15
C PRO A 11 -16.97 3.69 -17.63
N HIS A 12 -17.99 2.92 -18.04
CA HIS A 12 -17.74 1.57 -18.58
C HIS A 12 -17.15 1.58 -19.99
N THR A 13 -17.28 2.70 -20.72
CA THR A 13 -16.89 2.83 -22.14
C THR A 13 -15.53 3.46 -22.38
N THR A 14 -14.93 4.09 -21.36
CA THR A 14 -13.65 4.82 -21.49
C THR A 14 -12.84 4.73 -20.20
N SER A 15 -11.53 4.97 -20.27
CA SER A 15 -10.65 5.12 -19.12
C SER A 15 -10.56 6.57 -18.63
N GLN A 16 -11.15 7.54 -19.32
CA GLN A 16 -11.19 8.91 -18.86
C GLN A 16 -12.20 9.08 -17.73
N LEU A 17 -11.73 9.57 -16.59
CA LEU A 17 -12.53 9.83 -15.42
C LEU A 17 -13.38 11.08 -15.62
N ARG A 18 -14.58 11.07 -15.05
CA ARG A 18 -15.45 12.25 -14.96
C ARG A 18 -15.90 12.48 -13.52
N ILE A 19 -16.26 13.71 -13.22
CA ILE A 19 -16.81 14.09 -11.92
C ILE A 19 -18.32 14.27 -12.08
N GLU A 20 -19.07 13.68 -11.16
CA GLU A 20 -20.52 13.85 -11.10
C GLU A 20 -20.95 14.39 -9.74
N GLU A 21 -21.93 15.29 -9.78
CA GLU A 21 -22.67 15.72 -8.60
C GLU A 21 -23.87 14.80 -8.42
N ILE A 22 -23.86 14.06 -7.31
CA ILE A 22 -24.89 13.08 -7.01
C ILE A 22 -25.43 13.28 -5.59
N THR A 23 -26.48 12.57 -5.26
CA THR A 23 -26.97 12.48 -3.87
C THR A 23 -26.72 11.08 -3.37
N LEU A 24 -25.83 10.95 -2.37
CA LEU A 24 -25.64 9.68 -1.65
C LEU A 24 -26.92 9.30 -0.91
N PRO A 25 -27.31 8.03 -0.89
CA PRO A 25 -28.43 7.57 -0.09
C PRO A 25 -28.15 7.75 1.41
N ASP A 26 -29.19 7.69 2.24
CA ASP A 26 -28.99 7.53 3.68
C ASP A 26 -28.33 6.17 3.97
N PRO A 27 -27.48 6.07 5.00
CA PRO A 27 -26.72 4.86 5.27
C PRO A 27 -27.67 3.69 5.63
N GLY A 28 -27.41 2.53 5.06
CA GLY A 28 -27.99 1.27 5.50
C GLY A 28 -27.55 0.92 6.93
N PRO A 29 -28.13 -0.13 7.56
CA PRO A 29 -27.90 -0.43 8.98
C PRO A 29 -26.42 -0.48 9.40
N THR A 30 -25.54 -0.97 8.54
CA THR A 30 -24.11 -1.16 8.82
C THR A 30 -23.20 -0.21 8.03
N GLN A 31 -23.74 0.86 7.48
CA GLN A 31 -22.98 1.82 6.69
C GLN A 31 -22.76 3.14 7.44
N VAL A 32 -21.72 3.84 7.02
CA VAL A 32 -21.31 5.15 7.55
C VAL A 32 -21.16 6.12 6.39
N VAL A 33 -21.72 7.31 6.50
CA VAL A 33 -21.46 8.43 5.59
C VAL A 33 -20.36 9.27 6.18
N VAL A 34 -19.30 9.48 5.40
CA VAL A 34 -18.11 10.23 5.80
C VAL A 34 -17.93 11.42 4.87
N LYS A 35 -17.77 12.63 5.43
CA LYS A 35 -17.22 13.78 4.72
C LYS A 35 -15.70 13.63 4.73
N GLN A 36 -15.08 13.64 3.55
CA GLN A 36 -13.66 13.40 3.43
C GLN A 36 -12.88 14.70 3.42
N TYR A 37 -11.65 14.67 3.93
CA TYR A 37 -10.70 15.77 3.90
C TYR A 37 -9.66 15.57 2.82
N ALA A 38 -9.15 14.34 2.70
CA ALA A 38 -8.22 13.96 1.65
C ALA A 38 -8.31 12.47 1.35
N SER A 39 -7.94 12.10 0.13
CA SER A 39 -7.84 10.72 -0.33
C SER A 39 -6.51 10.49 -1.03
N GLY A 40 -5.86 9.35 -0.78
CA GLY A 40 -4.67 8.96 -1.52
C GLY A 40 -4.97 8.56 -2.96
N ILE A 41 -3.95 8.74 -3.82
CA ILE A 41 -3.98 8.33 -5.23
C ILE A 41 -2.98 7.19 -5.42
N CYS A 42 -3.48 5.99 -5.76
CA CYS A 42 -2.70 4.75 -5.75
C CYS A 42 -2.68 4.08 -7.14
N HIS A 43 -1.58 3.40 -7.47
CA HIS A 43 -1.43 2.64 -8.72
C HIS A 43 -2.49 1.55 -8.91
N SER A 44 -3.07 1.03 -7.83
CA SER A 44 -4.14 0.03 -7.94
C SER A 44 -5.38 0.56 -8.65
N GLN A 45 -5.69 1.88 -8.55
CA GLN A 45 -6.76 2.49 -9.33
C GLN A 45 -6.41 2.53 -10.83
N LEU A 46 -5.15 2.77 -11.19
CA LEU A 46 -4.74 2.68 -12.60
C LEU A 46 -4.98 1.27 -13.16
N HIS A 47 -4.64 0.23 -12.37
CA HIS A 47 -4.98 -1.15 -12.76
C HIS A 47 -6.48 -1.37 -12.93
N GLN A 48 -7.32 -0.78 -12.05
CA GLN A 48 -8.78 -0.85 -12.19
C GLN A 48 -9.28 -0.12 -13.45
N MET A 49 -8.68 1.03 -13.79
CA MET A 49 -9.05 1.81 -14.99
C MET A 49 -8.81 1.04 -16.29
N HIS A 50 -7.84 0.15 -16.32
CA HIS A 50 -7.51 -0.65 -17.51
C HIS A 50 -8.24 -2.01 -17.59
N ARG A 51 -9.00 -2.40 -16.54
CA ARG A 51 -9.76 -3.65 -16.57
C ARG A 51 -11.05 -3.51 -17.39
N PRO A 52 -11.44 -4.55 -18.14
CA PRO A 52 -12.78 -4.61 -18.74
C PRO A 52 -13.86 -4.55 -17.66
N ARG A 53 -14.92 -3.79 -17.90
CA ARG A 53 -16.04 -3.60 -16.96
C ARG A 53 -17.35 -3.42 -17.71
N ALA A 54 -18.44 -3.93 -17.13
CA ALA A 54 -19.78 -3.85 -17.70
C ALA A 54 -20.58 -2.64 -17.18
N ASN A 55 -20.19 -2.10 -16.02
CA ASN A 55 -20.85 -0.97 -15.36
C ASN A 55 -19.82 0.11 -15.02
N PRO A 56 -20.26 1.37 -14.86
CA PRO A 56 -19.39 2.39 -14.28
C PRO A 56 -18.96 1.99 -12.88
N VAL A 57 -17.79 2.47 -12.43
CA VAL A 57 -17.27 2.23 -11.08
C VAL A 57 -16.84 3.55 -10.42
N VAL A 58 -16.92 3.58 -9.11
CA VAL A 58 -16.37 4.65 -8.27
C VAL A 58 -15.09 4.15 -7.60
N LEU A 59 -14.08 5.01 -7.55
CA LEU A 59 -12.71 4.65 -7.23
C LEU A 59 -12.23 5.27 -5.91
N GLY A 60 -11.00 4.91 -5.52
CA GLY A 60 -10.36 5.34 -4.28
C GLY A 60 -10.59 4.36 -3.14
N HIS A 61 -9.59 4.23 -2.24
CA HIS A 61 -9.67 3.22 -1.18
C HIS A 61 -8.88 3.58 0.09
N GLU A 62 -8.43 4.81 0.20
CA GLU A 62 -7.72 5.33 1.36
C GLU A 62 -8.06 6.80 1.57
N SER A 63 -8.55 7.19 2.72
CA SER A 63 -8.87 8.59 3.04
C SER A 63 -8.92 8.87 4.53
N THR A 64 -8.98 10.16 4.86
CA THR A 64 -9.36 10.67 6.18
C THR A 64 -10.63 11.50 6.06
N GLY A 65 -11.43 11.52 7.11
CA GLY A 65 -12.67 12.30 7.10
C GLY A 65 -13.33 12.37 8.47
N VAL A 66 -14.55 12.90 8.47
CA VAL A 66 -15.42 12.98 9.64
C VAL A 66 -16.75 12.28 9.37
N VAL A 67 -17.22 11.53 10.33
CA VAL A 67 -18.51 10.84 10.25
C VAL A 67 -19.64 11.87 10.25
N LEU A 68 -20.51 11.82 9.23
CA LEU A 68 -21.73 12.63 9.15
C LEU A 68 -22.98 11.87 9.62
N LYS A 69 -23.07 10.58 9.28
CA LYS A 69 -24.22 9.75 9.61
C LYS A 69 -23.77 8.31 9.83
N THR A 70 -24.45 7.59 10.72
CA THR A 70 -24.25 6.16 10.94
C THR A 70 -25.55 5.39 10.76
N GLY A 71 -25.43 4.17 10.25
CA GLY A 71 -26.52 3.19 10.26
C GLY A 71 -26.83 2.71 11.68
N SER A 72 -28.02 2.12 11.85
CA SER A 72 -28.56 1.75 13.17
C SER A 72 -27.78 0.65 13.90
N GLU A 73 -26.98 -0.14 13.19
CA GLU A 73 -26.17 -1.23 13.75
C GLU A 73 -24.71 -0.84 13.98
N VAL A 74 -24.29 0.35 13.53
CA VAL A 74 -22.93 0.86 13.72
C VAL A 74 -22.75 1.32 15.18
N THR A 75 -21.75 0.77 15.86
CA THR A 75 -21.54 1.02 17.29
C THR A 75 -20.18 1.60 17.65
N HIS A 76 -19.18 1.46 16.78
CA HIS A 76 -17.79 1.84 17.08
C HIS A 76 -17.45 3.29 16.70
N VAL A 77 -18.26 3.93 15.87
CA VAL A 77 -18.16 5.34 15.48
C VAL A 77 -19.52 6.04 15.60
N ARG A 78 -19.49 7.35 15.76
CA ARG A 78 -20.66 8.22 15.81
C ARG A 78 -20.43 9.49 15.01
N GLU A 79 -21.48 10.24 14.75
CA GLU A 79 -21.41 11.55 14.11
C GLU A 79 -20.40 12.46 14.82
N GLY A 80 -19.55 13.13 14.04
CA GLY A 80 -18.47 13.99 14.49
C GLY A 80 -17.15 13.29 14.77
N ASP A 81 -17.10 11.95 14.83
CA ASP A 81 -15.83 11.23 15.01
C ASP A 81 -14.93 11.38 13.78
N THR A 82 -13.64 11.60 14.03
CA THR A 82 -12.60 11.55 12.98
C THR A 82 -12.28 10.11 12.65
N VAL A 83 -12.25 9.80 11.34
CA VAL A 83 -12.06 8.43 10.86
C VAL A 83 -11.10 8.38 9.67
N MET A 84 -10.53 7.20 9.48
CA MET A 84 -9.89 6.77 8.23
C MET A 84 -10.77 5.76 7.53
N VAL A 85 -10.87 5.87 6.20
CA VAL A 85 -11.49 4.87 5.35
C VAL A 85 -10.39 4.08 4.65
N THR A 86 -10.49 2.77 4.71
CA THR A 86 -9.51 1.85 4.12
C THR A 86 -10.23 0.69 3.42
N TRP A 87 -9.50 -0.08 2.61
CA TRP A 87 -10.02 -1.23 1.87
C TRP A 87 -9.84 -2.57 2.60
N VAL A 88 -9.10 -2.56 3.71
CA VAL A 88 -8.90 -3.73 4.58
C VAL A 88 -9.89 -3.65 5.75
N PRO A 89 -10.60 -4.73 6.08
CA PRO A 89 -11.48 -4.74 7.25
C PRO A 89 -10.72 -4.34 8.52
N ARG A 90 -11.32 -3.47 9.31
CA ARG A 90 -10.69 -2.86 10.49
C ARG A 90 -10.16 -3.86 11.52
N ASN A 91 -10.82 -5.01 11.65
CA ASN A 91 -10.37 -6.10 12.52
C ASN A 91 -10.96 -7.45 12.09
N ALA A 92 -10.51 -8.54 12.71
CA ALA A 92 -10.98 -9.90 12.38
C ALA A 92 -12.49 -10.10 12.58
N SER A 93 -13.07 -9.46 13.59
CA SER A 93 -14.53 -9.52 13.85
C SER A 93 -15.34 -8.81 12.77
N ALA A 94 -14.80 -7.73 12.18
CA ALA A 94 -15.46 -7.01 11.11
C ALA A 94 -15.57 -7.83 9.83
N SER A 95 -14.68 -8.80 9.58
CA SER A 95 -14.68 -9.62 8.36
C SER A 95 -15.64 -10.83 8.40
N ILE A 96 -16.40 -11.03 9.48
CA ILE A 96 -17.31 -12.18 9.63
C ILE A 96 -18.48 -12.13 8.64
N ARG A 97 -18.99 -10.93 8.34
CA ARG A 97 -20.07 -10.75 7.36
C ARG A 97 -19.55 -10.13 6.06
N ARG A 98 -20.27 -10.40 4.98
CA ARG A 98 -19.96 -9.75 3.69
C ARG A 98 -20.27 -8.25 3.80
N PRO A 99 -19.30 -7.37 3.45
CA PRO A 99 -19.53 -5.92 3.47
C PRO A 99 -20.60 -5.49 2.47
N VAL A 100 -21.31 -4.44 2.81
CA VAL A 100 -22.27 -3.80 1.90
C VAL A 100 -21.52 -2.83 0.98
N ARG A 101 -21.57 -3.08 -0.33
CA ARG A 101 -20.98 -2.20 -1.33
C ARG A 101 -21.85 -0.98 -1.59
N ALA A 102 -21.23 0.13 -1.90
CA ALA A 102 -21.95 1.30 -2.37
C ALA A 102 -22.41 1.10 -3.82
N GLU A 103 -23.71 1.38 -4.06
CA GLU A 103 -24.32 1.44 -5.39
C GLU A 103 -24.85 2.87 -5.60
N LEU A 104 -24.31 3.57 -6.58
CA LEU A 104 -24.60 4.98 -6.81
C LEU A 104 -25.27 5.18 -8.17
N LYS A 105 -26.32 5.96 -8.22
CA LYS A 105 -26.95 6.39 -9.47
C LYS A 105 -26.09 7.48 -10.10
N VAL A 106 -25.58 7.20 -11.28
CA VAL A 106 -24.75 8.09 -12.10
C VAL A 106 -25.37 8.27 -13.48
N SER A 107 -24.85 9.19 -14.27
CA SER A 107 -25.46 9.59 -15.56
C SER A 107 -25.61 8.46 -16.57
N ASP A 108 -24.72 7.45 -16.54
CA ASP A 108 -24.73 6.30 -17.47
C ASP A 108 -25.07 4.96 -16.79
N GLY A 109 -25.75 4.99 -15.64
CA GLY A 109 -26.22 3.77 -15.00
C GLY A 109 -26.09 3.72 -13.49
N THR A 110 -25.69 2.57 -12.99
CA THR A 110 -25.38 2.36 -11.57
C THR A 110 -23.90 2.08 -11.41
N ALA A 111 -23.18 2.98 -10.76
CA ALA A 111 -21.78 2.79 -10.42
C ALA A 111 -21.65 1.98 -9.14
N ILE A 112 -20.69 1.07 -9.10
CA ILE A 112 -20.44 0.16 -7.97
C ILE A 112 -19.01 0.37 -7.49
N SER A 113 -18.80 0.41 -6.18
CA SER A 113 -17.45 0.33 -5.58
C SER A 113 -17.01 -1.13 -5.48
N GLU A 114 -15.72 -1.42 -5.55
CA GLU A 114 -15.22 -2.78 -5.22
C GLU A 114 -15.43 -3.09 -3.73
N ASN A 115 -14.89 -2.26 -2.85
CA ASN A 115 -15.07 -2.31 -1.39
C ASN A 115 -15.58 -0.96 -0.88
N VAL A 116 -14.78 0.08 -1.10
CA VAL A 116 -15.06 1.47 -0.75
C VAL A 116 -14.78 2.35 -1.97
N PHE A 117 -15.18 3.61 -1.90
CA PHE A 117 -14.73 4.65 -2.83
C PHE A 117 -14.35 5.90 -2.02
N THR A 118 -13.23 6.51 -2.34
CA THR A 118 -12.72 7.67 -1.61
C THR A 118 -12.32 8.83 -2.54
N TRP A 119 -12.41 8.65 -3.86
CA TRP A 119 -12.25 9.76 -4.79
C TRP A 119 -13.57 10.54 -4.91
N ALA A 120 -13.95 11.15 -3.81
CA ALA A 120 -15.18 11.92 -3.63
C ALA A 120 -15.04 12.81 -2.40
N ASP A 121 -15.73 13.94 -2.34
CA ASP A 121 -15.78 14.77 -1.13
C ASP A 121 -16.60 14.14 0.00
N HIS A 122 -17.51 13.22 -0.34
CA HIS A 122 -18.29 12.40 0.59
C HIS A 122 -18.33 10.96 0.12
N THR A 123 -18.24 10.01 1.05
CA THR A 123 -18.36 8.58 0.77
C THR A 123 -19.38 7.92 1.68
N ILE A 124 -19.93 6.81 1.20
CA ILE A 124 -20.70 5.86 2.03
C ILE A 124 -19.99 4.53 2.02
N ALA A 125 -19.59 4.05 3.18
CA ALA A 125 -18.80 2.84 3.34
C ALA A 125 -19.43 1.90 4.37
N ASP A 126 -19.21 0.60 4.19
CA ASP A 126 -19.50 -0.36 5.24
C ASP A 126 -18.60 -0.10 6.45
N GLU A 127 -19.14 -0.24 7.66
CA GLU A 127 -18.43 0.02 8.93
C GLU A 127 -17.12 -0.78 9.07
N GLN A 128 -17.02 -1.93 8.38
CA GLN A 128 -15.80 -2.74 8.39
C GLN A 128 -14.58 -2.01 7.84
N TYR A 129 -14.80 -0.99 7.02
CA TYR A 129 -13.75 -0.21 6.36
C TYR A 129 -13.56 1.19 6.96
N VAL A 130 -14.23 1.48 8.07
CA VAL A 130 -14.17 2.78 8.75
C VAL A 130 -13.47 2.60 10.09
N VAL A 131 -12.33 3.22 10.27
CA VAL A 131 -11.47 3.12 11.45
C VAL A 131 -11.50 4.42 12.22
N LYS A 132 -11.92 4.38 13.49
CA LYS A 132 -11.87 5.55 14.36
C LYS A 132 -10.43 5.90 14.72
N VAL A 133 -10.09 7.18 14.62
CA VAL A 133 -8.77 7.72 15.00
C VAL A 133 -8.94 8.92 15.93
N ALA A 134 -7.84 9.42 16.48
CA ALA A 134 -7.88 10.59 17.35
C ALA A 134 -8.32 11.85 16.58
N ASP A 135 -9.06 12.74 17.24
CA ASP A 135 -9.64 13.93 16.60
C ASP A 135 -8.60 14.99 16.21
N ASN A 136 -7.41 14.92 16.80
CA ASN A 136 -6.31 15.87 16.58
C ASN A 136 -5.33 15.46 15.49
N ILE A 137 -5.59 14.41 14.72
CA ILE A 137 -4.69 13.98 13.64
C ILE A 137 -4.61 15.04 12.52
N THR A 138 -3.48 15.09 11.83
CA THR A 138 -3.33 15.82 10.57
C THR A 138 -4.22 15.19 9.51
N ARG A 139 -5.14 15.98 8.91
CA ARG A 139 -6.30 15.45 8.16
C ARG A 139 -6.03 15.17 6.70
N ASP A 140 -4.90 15.60 6.16
CA ASP A 140 -4.53 15.45 4.75
C ASP A 140 -3.53 14.30 4.53
N VAL A 141 -2.29 14.46 5.00
CA VAL A 141 -1.20 13.49 4.76
C VAL A 141 -1.46 12.12 5.39
N THR A 142 -2.24 12.06 6.46
CA THR A 142 -2.59 10.78 7.10
C THR A 142 -3.51 9.91 6.25
N ALA A 143 -4.13 10.45 5.19
CA ALA A 143 -4.94 9.68 4.25
C ALA A 143 -4.18 8.49 3.64
N ILE A 144 -2.85 8.61 3.42
CA ILE A 144 -2.04 7.54 2.83
C ILE A 144 -1.72 6.37 3.78
N ILE A 145 -2.08 6.50 5.07
CA ILE A 145 -1.93 5.39 6.03
C ILE A 145 -2.85 4.23 5.64
N GLY A 146 -4.06 4.55 5.13
CA GLY A 146 -5.08 3.58 4.78
C GLY A 146 -4.74 2.60 3.66
N CYS A 147 -3.63 2.82 2.95
CA CYS A 147 -3.13 1.90 1.93
C CYS A 147 -1.60 1.83 1.91
N ALA A 148 -0.92 2.91 1.50
CA ALA A 148 0.51 2.85 1.23
C ALA A 148 1.33 2.49 2.47
N VAL A 149 1.07 3.16 3.61
CA VAL A 149 1.82 2.94 4.84
C VAL A 149 1.53 1.55 5.40
N MET A 150 0.26 1.19 5.55
CA MET A 150 -0.07 -0.13 6.10
C MET A 150 0.46 -1.27 5.24
N THR A 151 0.41 -1.12 3.90
CA THR A 151 0.88 -2.15 2.98
C THR A 151 2.38 -2.34 3.06
N GLY A 152 3.15 -1.24 2.98
CA GLY A 152 4.61 -1.29 2.98
C GLY A 152 5.20 -1.59 4.35
N ALA A 153 4.89 -0.77 5.37
CA ALA A 153 5.41 -0.96 6.72
C ALA A 153 4.89 -2.27 7.33
N GLY A 154 3.60 -2.58 7.13
CA GLY A 154 3.00 -3.83 7.60
C GLY A 154 3.62 -5.07 6.98
N ALA A 155 4.01 -5.05 5.69
CA ALA A 155 4.72 -6.16 5.07
C ALA A 155 6.01 -6.49 5.82
N VAL A 156 6.72 -5.47 6.29
CA VAL A 156 7.97 -5.63 7.04
C VAL A 156 7.71 -6.11 8.48
N ILE A 157 6.81 -5.42 9.20
CA ILE A 157 6.64 -5.66 10.64
C ILE A 157 5.68 -6.82 10.96
N ASN A 158 4.61 -7.00 10.17
CA ASN A 158 3.59 -8.02 10.44
C ASN A 158 3.80 -9.28 9.58
N THR A 159 3.96 -9.13 8.24
CA THR A 159 4.10 -10.30 7.36
C THR A 159 5.45 -10.96 7.49
N ALA A 160 6.54 -10.21 7.34
CA ALA A 160 7.91 -10.72 7.41
C ALA A 160 8.44 -10.80 8.85
N ASN A 161 7.90 -9.99 9.76
CA ASN A 161 8.34 -9.90 11.15
C ASN A 161 9.86 -9.69 11.26
N VAL A 162 10.38 -8.73 10.49
CA VAL A 162 11.81 -8.42 10.42
C VAL A 162 12.34 -8.04 11.81
N GLN A 163 13.45 -8.67 12.20
CA GLN A 163 14.09 -8.45 13.50
C GLN A 163 15.30 -7.51 13.38
N PRO A 164 15.70 -6.85 14.48
CA PRO A 164 16.89 -5.99 14.49
C PRO A 164 18.13 -6.68 13.95
N GLY A 165 18.86 -5.99 13.07
CA GLY A 165 20.08 -6.48 12.44
C GLY A 165 19.86 -7.36 11.21
N GLN A 166 18.64 -7.76 10.90
CA GLN A 166 18.37 -8.48 9.65
C GLN A 166 18.44 -7.54 8.44
N SER A 167 18.91 -8.07 7.32
CA SER A 167 19.09 -7.34 6.07
C SER A 167 17.85 -7.38 5.20
N VAL A 168 17.53 -6.24 4.57
CA VAL A 168 16.37 -6.15 3.68
C VAL A 168 16.72 -5.51 2.33
N ALA A 169 16.11 -5.99 1.25
CA ALA A 169 16.10 -5.34 -0.06
C ALA A 169 14.66 -5.03 -0.47
N ILE A 170 14.41 -3.81 -0.95
CA ILE A 170 13.08 -3.32 -1.30
C ILE A 170 13.11 -2.90 -2.76
N PHE A 171 12.43 -3.67 -3.62
CA PHE A 171 12.31 -3.43 -5.05
C PHE A 171 11.12 -2.52 -5.33
N GLY A 172 11.41 -1.33 -5.86
CA GLY A 172 10.48 -0.23 -6.06
C GLY A 172 10.31 0.61 -4.81
N VAL A 173 10.79 1.86 -4.83
CA VAL A 173 10.69 2.80 -3.71
C VAL A 173 9.72 3.95 -4.02
N GLY A 174 8.54 3.61 -4.60
CA GLY A 174 7.35 4.44 -4.58
C GLY A 174 6.70 4.45 -3.19
N GLY A 175 5.46 4.92 -3.06
CA GLY A 175 4.80 5.09 -1.76
C GLY A 175 4.79 3.85 -0.87
N VAL A 176 4.51 2.66 -1.43
CA VAL A 176 4.54 1.38 -0.69
C VAL A 176 5.97 1.03 -0.28
N GLY A 177 6.92 1.12 -1.22
CA GLY A 177 8.33 0.81 -0.93
C GLY A 177 8.98 1.77 0.06
N LEU A 178 8.68 3.08 0.00
CA LEU A 178 9.12 4.04 1.02
C LEU A 178 8.58 3.70 2.40
N SER A 179 7.31 3.27 2.47
CA SER A 179 6.71 2.81 3.72
C SER A 179 7.38 1.53 4.24
N ALA A 180 7.78 0.60 3.34
CA ALA A 180 8.57 -0.57 3.70
C ALA A 180 9.96 -0.18 4.21
N VAL A 181 10.62 0.84 3.61
CA VAL A 181 11.89 1.40 4.12
C VAL A 181 11.75 1.92 5.55
N VAL A 182 10.67 2.69 5.82
CA VAL A 182 10.40 3.18 7.18
C VAL A 182 10.14 2.00 8.13
N GLY A 183 9.32 1.03 7.75
CA GLY A 183 9.07 -0.18 8.53
C GLY A 183 10.35 -0.94 8.85
N ALA A 184 11.26 -1.10 7.86
CA ALA A 184 12.56 -1.74 8.04
C ALA A 184 13.46 -0.97 9.02
N ARG A 185 13.48 0.36 8.92
CA ARG A 185 14.21 1.21 9.87
C ARG A 185 13.67 1.07 11.29
N VAL A 186 12.36 1.09 11.47
CA VAL A 186 11.72 0.89 12.78
C VAL A 186 12.01 -0.49 13.35
N ALA A 187 11.99 -1.53 12.51
CA ALA A 187 12.38 -2.89 12.89
C ALA A 187 13.87 -3.03 13.24
N GLY A 188 14.69 -2.01 12.98
CA GLY A 188 16.14 -2.07 13.20
C GLY A 188 16.89 -2.91 12.16
N ALA A 189 16.35 -3.06 10.96
CA ALA A 189 17.01 -3.77 9.86
C ALA A 189 18.32 -3.10 9.43
N ASN A 190 19.31 -3.89 9.07
CA ASN A 190 20.60 -3.41 8.57
C ASN A 190 21.34 -4.50 7.77
N PRO A 191 21.72 -4.25 6.52
CA PRO A 191 21.43 -3.07 5.70
C PRO A 191 19.98 -3.00 5.24
N ILE A 192 19.53 -1.78 4.86
CA ILE A 192 18.27 -1.51 4.16
C ILE A 192 18.63 -1.07 2.74
N ILE A 193 18.40 -1.93 1.76
CA ILE A 193 18.81 -1.74 0.37
C ILE A 193 17.58 -1.36 -0.46
N ALA A 194 17.57 -0.15 -1.01
CA ALA A 194 16.55 0.32 -1.95
C ALA A 194 16.96 -0.03 -3.39
N VAL A 195 16.04 -0.60 -4.18
CA VAL A 195 16.25 -0.94 -5.59
C VAL A 195 15.20 -0.22 -6.43
N ASP A 196 15.61 0.61 -7.37
CA ASP A 196 14.70 1.34 -8.30
C ASP A 196 15.44 1.64 -9.61
N LEU A 197 14.72 2.13 -10.61
CA LEU A 197 15.30 2.61 -11.89
C LEU A 197 15.71 4.08 -11.84
N SER A 198 15.20 4.86 -10.87
CA SER A 198 15.42 6.29 -10.72
C SER A 198 16.40 6.61 -9.61
N ASP A 199 17.51 7.27 -9.94
CA ASP A 199 18.46 7.77 -8.95
C ASP A 199 17.83 8.78 -7.98
N GLU A 200 16.87 9.56 -8.46
CA GLU A 200 16.13 10.53 -7.64
C GLU A 200 15.30 9.84 -6.56
N LYS A 201 14.55 8.78 -6.94
CA LYS A 201 13.79 7.97 -5.98
C LYS A 201 14.71 7.25 -4.98
N LEU A 202 15.85 6.76 -5.43
CA LEU A 202 16.86 6.16 -4.54
C LEU A 202 17.44 7.18 -3.54
N ALA A 203 17.74 8.39 -4.00
CA ALA A 203 18.18 9.48 -3.12
C ALA A 203 17.07 9.88 -2.13
N PHE A 204 15.82 9.89 -2.58
CA PHE A 204 14.67 10.16 -1.75
C PHE A 204 14.48 9.07 -0.68
N ALA A 205 14.60 7.79 -1.04
CA ALA A 205 14.49 6.67 -0.10
C ALA A 205 15.51 6.72 1.05
N LYS A 206 16.71 7.29 0.82
CA LYS A 206 17.72 7.50 1.87
C LYS A 206 17.23 8.41 2.99
N ARG A 207 16.39 9.40 2.69
CA ARG A 207 15.79 10.28 3.72
C ARG A 207 14.89 9.51 4.69
N PHE A 208 14.31 8.39 4.25
CA PHE A 208 13.42 7.55 5.03
C PHE A 208 14.14 6.39 5.75
N GLY A 209 15.43 6.17 5.45
CA GLY A 209 16.25 5.19 6.16
C GLY A 209 16.92 4.13 5.29
N ALA A 210 16.82 4.18 3.96
CA ALA A 210 17.59 3.31 3.10
C ALA A 210 19.11 3.57 3.29
N THR A 211 19.86 2.53 3.58
CA THR A 211 21.32 2.62 3.79
C THR A 211 22.08 2.56 2.48
N HIS A 212 21.53 1.84 1.49
CA HIS A 212 22.09 1.66 0.16
C HIS A 212 21.03 1.85 -0.91
N GLY A 213 21.44 2.30 -2.09
CA GLY A 213 20.58 2.42 -3.27
C GLY A 213 21.24 1.72 -4.44
N ILE A 214 20.48 0.89 -5.16
CA ILE A 214 20.90 0.19 -6.37
C ILE A 214 20.00 0.63 -7.52
N ASN A 215 20.59 1.20 -8.57
CA ASN A 215 19.87 1.54 -9.80
C ASN A 215 19.85 0.33 -10.74
N ALA A 216 18.72 -0.38 -10.77
CA ALA A 216 18.53 -1.59 -11.58
C ALA A 216 18.48 -1.32 -13.11
N GLY A 217 18.53 -0.06 -13.53
CA GLY A 217 18.72 0.34 -14.93
C GLY A 217 20.20 0.45 -15.32
N LYS A 218 21.11 0.48 -14.33
CA LYS A 218 22.56 0.67 -14.53
C LYS A 218 23.39 -0.57 -14.20
N GLU A 219 22.89 -1.41 -13.29
CA GLU A 219 23.59 -2.61 -12.83
C GLU A 219 22.60 -3.75 -12.53
N ASP A 220 23.10 -4.98 -12.44
CA ASP A 220 22.30 -6.12 -12.01
C ASP A 220 22.03 -6.03 -10.49
N PRO A 221 20.78 -5.84 -10.06
CA PRO A 221 20.47 -5.65 -8.65
C PRO A 221 20.76 -6.90 -7.80
N ILE A 222 20.67 -8.11 -8.37
CA ILE A 222 20.96 -9.34 -7.64
C ILE A 222 22.45 -9.44 -7.33
N ALA A 223 23.31 -9.24 -8.33
CA ALA A 223 24.74 -9.24 -8.14
C ALA A 223 25.18 -8.14 -7.16
N ALA A 224 24.61 -6.93 -7.26
CA ALA A 224 24.90 -5.82 -6.36
C ALA A 224 24.48 -6.12 -4.91
N ILE A 225 23.28 -6.70 -4.68
CA ILE A 225 22.81 -7.11 -3.35
C ILE A 225 23.76 -8.16 -2.74
N HIS A 226 24.15 -9.18 -3.52
CA HIS A 226 25.08 -10.20 -3.06
C HIS A 226 26.46 -9.62 -2.73
N ALA A 227 26.94 -8.67 -3.50
CA ALA A 227 28.21 -7.97 -3.24
C ALA A 227 28.15 -7.12 -1.95
N LEU A 228 27.04 -6.41 -1.72
CA LEU A 228 26.83 -5.58 -0.52
C LEU A 228 26.69 -6.40 0.77
N THR A 229 26.05 -7.57 0.70
CA THR A 229 25.85 -8.43 1.86
C THR A 229 27.04 -9.32 2.17
N GLY A 230 27.94 -9.47 1.18
CA GLY A 230 29.21 -10.18 1.32
C GLY A 230 29.04 -11.67 1.65
N SER A 231 30.18 -12.34 1.83
CA SER A 231 30.19 -13.70 2.34
C SER A 231 30.11 -13.69 3.86
N THR A 232 29.15 -14.42 4.42
CA THR A 232 29.04 -14.60 5.89
C THR A 232 30.10 -15.54 6.46
N GLY A 233 31.01 -16.07 5.62
CA GLY A 233 31.94 -17.15 5.97
C GLY A 233 31.27 -18.52 6.13
N LYS A 234 29.97 -18.61 5.85
CA LYS A 234 29.19 -19.84 5.84
C LYS A 234 29.06 -20.37 4.42
N PHE A 235 28.86 -21.65 4.27
CA PHE A 235 28.70 -22.31 2.98
C PHE A 235 27.37 -23.10 2.95
N THR A 236 26.75 -23.10 1.78
CA THR A 236 25.57 -23.92 1.52
C THR A 236 25.96 -25.40 1.39
N ILE A 237 24.98 -26.29 1.31
CA ILE A 237 25.20 -27.71 0.97
C ILE A 237 25.95 -27.91 -0.36
N LEU A 238 25.83 -26.95 -1.28
CA LEU A 238 26.54 -26.96 -2.56
C LEU A 238 27.92 -26.28 -2.51
N ASN A 239 28.42 -26.00 -1.29
CA ASN A 239 29.72 -25.34 -1.06
C ASN A 239 29.82 -23.94 -1.69
N THR A 240 28.72 -23.20 -1.74
CA THR A 240 28.66 -21.79 -2.18
C THR A 240 28.54 -20.87 -0.98
N ASN A 241 29.08 -19.66 -1.09
CA ASN A 241 28.98 -18.67 -0.02
C ASN A 241 27.51 -18.27 0.25
N VAL A 242 27.17 -18.11 1.51
CA VAL A 242 25.89 -17.52 1.91
C VAL A 242 26.00 -16.00 1.81
N SER A 243 25.36 -15.42 0.81
CA SER A 243 25.22 -14.00 0.57
C SER A 243 23.78 -13.69 0.13
N GLY A 244 23.39 -12.44 0.07
CA GLY A 244 22.03 -12.00 -0.15
C GLY A 244 21.37 -11.50 1.13
N VAL A 245 20.13 -11.00 1.03
CA VAL A 245 19.40 -10.43 2.18
C VAL A 245 18.52 -11.47 2.89
N ASP A 246 18.21 -11.19 4.16
CA ASP A 246 17.24 -12.00 4.93
C ASP A 246 15.84 -11.89 4.32
N TYR A 247 15.46 -10.69 3.87
CA TYR A 247 14.16 -10.44 3.24
C TYR A 247 14.30 -9.58 2.00
N ALA A 248 13.62 -9.97 0.92
CA ALA A 248 13.49 -9.17 -0.29
C ALA A 248 12.01 -8.90 -0.59
N PHE A 249 11.64 -7.63 -0.70
CA PHE A 249 10.26 -7.19 -0.91
C PHE A 249 10.06 -6.70 -2.35
N ASP A 250 9.07 -7.23 -3.07
CA ASP A 250 8.60 -6.62 -4.32
C ASP A 250 7.43 -5.67 -4.03
N CYS A 251 7.65 -4.36 -4.21
CA CYS A 251 6.65 -3.32 -4.03
C CYS A 251 6.11 -2.78 -5.37
N ILE A 252 6.31 -3.50 -6.49
CA ILE A 252 5.95 -3.08 -7.85
C ILE A 252 4.87 -3.99 -8.44
N GLY A 253 5.07 -5.33 -8.44
CA GLY A 253 4.16 -6.31 -9.01
C GLY A 253 4.39 -6.62 -10.50
N ILE A 254 5.56 -6.29 -11.09
CA ILE A 254 5.90 -6.69 -12.46
C ILE A 254 6.68 -8.01 -12.47
N LYS A 255 6.55 -8.80 -13.56
CA LYS A 255 7.19 -10.11 -13.69
C LYS A 255 8.66 -10.09 -13.28
N LYS A 256 9.44 -9.14 -13.81
CA LYS A 256 10.87 -9.03 -13.58
C LYS A 256 11.22 -8.92 -12.09
N THR A 257 10.60 -8.01 -11.36
CA THR A 257 10.92 -7.79 -9.93
C THR A 257 10.39 -8.90 -9.04
N MET A 258 9.21 -9.43 -9.34
CA MET A 258 8.66 -10.60 -8.65
C MET A 258 9.57 -11.84 -8.76
N GLU A 259 10.24 -12.03 -9.90
CA GLU A 259 11.20 -13.12 -10.11
C GLU A 259 12.58 -12.82 -9.50
N GLN A 260 12.94 -11.55 -9.31
CA GLN A 260 14.22 -11.12 -8.75
C GLN A 260 14.30 -11.20 -7.23
N ILE A 261 13.18 -11.10 -6.51
CA ILE A 261 13.21 -11.07 -5.04
C ILE A 261 13.66 -12.41 -4.43
N LEU A 262 13.38 -13.55 -5.05
CA LEU A 262 13.84 -14.84 -4.55
C LEU A 262 15.36 -15.03 -4.67
N PRO A 263 15.99 -14.83 -5.82
CA PRO A 263 17.46 -14.91 -5.93
C PRO A 263 18.19 -13.81 -5.13
N ALA A 264 17.57 -12.67 -4.84
CA ALA A 264 18.15 -11.64 -3.97
C ALA A 264 18.29 -12.11 -2.50
N CYS A 265 17.48 -13.07 -2.08
CA CYS A 265 17.53 -13.63 -0.73
C CYS A 265 18.77 -14.51 -0.54
N ARG A 266 19.31 -14.50 0.69
CA ARG A 266 20.43 -15.36 1.07
C ARG A 266 20.03 -16.84 1.02
N SER A 267 20.99 -17.67 0.72
CA SER A 267 20.84 -19.11 0.85
C SER A 267 20.78 -19.54 2.31
N GLY A 268 20.14 -20.66 2.59
CA GLY A 268 20.21 -21.34 3.87
C GLY A 268 21.55 -22.02 4.09
N HIS A 269 21.82 -22.34 5.34
CA HIS A 269 22.97 -23.16 5.72
C HIS A 269 22.43 -24.46 6.35
N PHE A 270 22.54 -25.54 5.60
CA PHE A 270 21.96 -26.82 5.92
C PHE A 270 22.18 -27.23 7.40
N GLY A 271 21.08 -27.50 8.10
CA GLY A 271 21.11 -27.88 9.52
C GLY A 271 21.41 -26.76 10.50
N VAL A 272 21.62 -25.52 10.03
CA VAL A 272 21.95 -24.35 10.87
C VAL A 272 20.90 -23.26 10.79
N CYS A 273 20.52 -22.84 9.57
CA CYS A 273 19.48 -21.83 9.36
C CYS A 273 18.84 -22.01 7.99
N SER A 274 17.54 -21.71 7.89
CA SER A 274 16.82 -21.59 6.61
C SER A 274 17.32 -20.40 5.81
N GLY A 275 17.00 -20.39 4.52
CA GLY A 275 17.27 -19.30 3.61
C GLY A 275 16.43 -18.05 3.90
N GLY A 276 16.68 -17.00 3.14
CA GLY A 276 15.91 -15.77 3.22
C GLY A 276 14.51 -15.90 2.62
N THR A 277 13.68 -14.88 2.83
CA THR A 277 12.28 -14.85 2.44
C THR A 277 12.03 -13.74 1.41
N ALA A 278 11.50 -14.12 0.26
CA ALA A 278 10.95 -13.23 -0.74
C ALA A 278 9.50 -12.89 -0.40
N VAL A 279 9.15 -11.60 -0.36
CA VAL A 279 7.83 -11.11 0.04
C VAL A 279 7.20 -10.34 -1.13
N LEU A 280 6.13 -10.88 -1.69
CA LEU A 280 5.34 -10.23 -2.74
C LEU A 280 4.33 -9.27 -2.10
N VAL A 281 4.47 -7.98 -2.38
CA VAL A 281 3.63 -6.90 -1.86
C VAL A 281 2.90 -6.16 -2.99
N GLY A 282 3.59 -5.95 -4.11
CA GLY A 282 3.03 -5.31 -5.31
C GLY A 282 1.92 -6.16 -5.94
N VAL A 283 0.90 -5.50 -6.52
CA VAL A 283 -0.23 -6.20 -7.16
C VAL A 283 0.24 -6.86 -8.46
N PRO A 284 0.25 -8.20 -8.56
CA PRO A 284 0.75 -8.88 -9.73
C PRO A 284 -0.20 -8.75 -10.94
N SER A 285 0.38 -8.50 -12.10
CA SER A 285 -0.36 -8.47 -13.38
C SER A 285 -0.22 -9.75 -14.21
N THR A 286 0.65 -10.69 -13.77
CA THR A 286 0.98 -11.91 -14.50
C THR A 286 1.49 -13.01 -13.57
N THR A 287 1.67 -14.20 -14.12
CA THR A 287 2.35 -15.33 -13.44
C THR A 287 3.87 -15.16 -13.48
N VAL A 288 4.57 -15.80 -12.54
CA VAL A 288 6.04 -15.79 -12.41
C VAL A 288 6.60 -17.20 -12.46
N GLU A 289 7.88 -17.31 -12.83
CA GLU A 289 8.64 -18.54 -12.81
C GLU A 289 9.64 -18.48 -11.65
N LEU A 290 9.60 -19.48 -10.78
CA LEU A 290 10.50 -19.59 -9.64
C LEU A 290 11.39 -20.81 -9.78
N ASN A 291 12.66 -20.70 -9.42
CA ASN A 291 13.58 -21.81 -9.38
C ASN A 291 13.30 -22.69 -8.16
N ALA A 292 12.55 -23.76 -8.37
CA ALA A 292 12.17 -24.70 -7.30
C ALA A 292 13.39 -25.40 -6.66
N MET A 293 14.48 -25.60 -7.42
CA MET A 293 15.70 -26.18 -6.88
C MET A 293 16.41 -25.22 -5.93
N ASP A 294 16.43 -23.90 -6.26
CA ASP A 294 16.96 -22.87 -5.37
C ASP A 294 16.17 -22.80 -4.05
N MET A 295 14.85 -22.89 -4.15
CA MET A 295 13.99 -22.94 -2.95
C MET A 295 14.29 -24.17 -2.08
N LEU A 296 14.34 -25.35 -2.69
CA LEU A 296 14.55 -26.60 -1.96
C LEU A 296 15.94 -26.67 -1.30
N LEU A 297 17.01 -26.47 -2.08
CA LEU A 297 18.38 -26.67 -1.60
C LEU A 297 18.87 -25.58 -0.65
N ASN A 298 18.29 -24.38 -0.77
CA ASN A 298 18.65 -23.23 0.05
C ASN A 298 17.58 -22.88 1.10
N GLU A 299 16.54 -23.72 1.24
CA GLU A 299 15.43 -23.54 2.20
C GLU A 299 14.84 -22.10 2.18
N LYS A 300 14.75 -21.51 0.96
CA LYS A 300 14.19 -20.17 0.77
C LYS A 300 12.67 -20.18 0.79
N HIS A 301 12.07 -19.06 1.18
CA HIS A 301 10.63 -18.89 1.21
C HIS A 301 10.17 -17.85 0.18
N TYR A 302 8.97 -18.03 -0.38
CA TYR A 302 8.29 -17.05 -1.20
C TYR A 302 6.87 -16.89 -0.67
N ILE A 303 6.53 -15.73 -0.14
CA ILE A 303 5.25 -15.47 0.53
C ILE A 303 4.57 -14.21 -0.01
N GLY A 304 3.24 -14.14 0.10
CA GLY A 304 2.46 -12.96 -0.23
C GLY A 304 2.13 -12.12 1.00
N SER A 305 2.00 -10.81 0.80
CA SER A 305 1.56 -9.85 1.81
C SER A 305 0.42 -9.00 1.24
N ILE A 306 -0.79 -9.18 1.73
CA ILE A 306 -1.94 -8.37 1.35
C ILE A 306 -2.22 -7.31 2.43
N GLY A 307 -2.21 -6.02 2.03
CA GLY A 307 -2.41 -4.92 2.97
C GLY A 307 -1.43 -4.93 4.16
N GLY A 308 -0.22 -5.49 3.98
CA GLY A 308 0.78 -5.60 5.04
C GLY A 308 0.38 -6.54 6.18
N SER A 309 -0.56 -7.46 5.99
CA SER A 309 -1.14 -8.29 7.06
C SER A 309 -1.65 -7.45 8.25
N CYS A 310 -2.09 -6.22 7.96
CA CYS A 310 -2.55 -5.27 8.98
C CYS A 310 -3.98 -5.59 9.45
N ALA A 311 -4.20 -5.32 10.73
CA ALA A 311 -5.52 -5.12 11.31
C ALA A 311 -5.65 -3.61 11.64
N PRO A 312 -6.36 -2.82 10.83
CA PRO A 312 -6.35 -1.34 10.93
C PRO A 312 -6.65 -0.78 12.32
N ASP A 313 -7.58 -1.39 13.09
CA ASP A 313 -7.88 -0.95 14.46
C ASP A 313 -6.65 -1.07 15.40
N ARG A 314 -5.74 -2.01 15.14
CA ARG A 314 -4.51 -2.21 15.90
C ARG A 314 -3.35 -1.36 15.37
N ASP A 315 -3.21 -1.33 14.03
CA ASP A 315 -1.97 -0.86 13.41
C ASP A 315 -2.01 0.63 13.08
N PHE A 316 -3.17 1.22 12.77
CA PHE A 316 -3.27 2.66 12.47
C PHE A 316 -2.86 3.54 13.66
N PRO A 317 -3.26 3.25 14.91
CA PRO A 317 -2.71 3.98 16.05
C PRO A 317 -1.18 3.94 16.14
N THR A 318 -0.57 2.80 15.80
CA THR A 318 0.90 2.66 15.77
C THR A 318 1.53 3.52 14.69
N PHE A 319 0.98 3.56 13.48
CA PHE A 319 1.49 4.38 12.39
C PHE A 319 1.30 5.88 12.66
N LEU A 320 0.21 6.26 13.30
CA LEU A 320 -0.03 7.63 13.74
C LEU A 320 0.96 8.05 14.84
N ASP A 321 1.25 7.17 15.80
CA ASP A 321 2.28 7.41 16.83
C ASP A 321 3.68 7.58 16.21
N TRP A 322 4.02 6.81 15.16
CA TRP A 322 5.26 7.02 14.42
C TRP A 322 5.31 8.38 13.72
N PHE A 323 4.18 8.83 13.18
CA PHE A 323 4.08 10.16 12.57
C PHE A 323 4.23 11.27 13.60
N GLU A 324 3.51 11.20 14.71
CA GLU A 324 3.60 12.19 15.80
C GLU A 324 5.02 12.28 16.40
N LYS A 325 5.73 11.15 16.48
CA LYS A 325 7.13 11.09 16.95
C LYS A 325 8.17 11.47 15.88
N GLY A 326 7.75 11.79 14.66
CA GLY A 326 8.65 12.10 13.55
C GLY A 326 9.43 10.89 13.01
N THR A 327 9.03 9.67 13.41
CA THR A 327 9.61 8.44 12.87
C THR A 327 9.09 8.16 11.46
N LEU A 328 7.84 8.45 11.18
CA LEU A 328 7.21 8.39 9.86
C LEU A 328 6.94 9.81 9.39
N ASP A 329 7.67 10.28 8.40
CA ASP A 329 7.52 11.64 7.85
C ASP A 329 6.51 11.62 6.69
N LEU A 330 5.20 11.66 7.02
CA LEU A 330 4.13 11.68 6.02
C LEU A 330 4.13 12.96 5.20
N ASP A 331 4.51 14.10 5.81
CA ASP A 331 4.59 15.38 5.11
C ASP A 331 5.61 15.33 3.97
N ALA A 332 6.77 14.70 4.21
CA ALA A 332 7.76 14.50 3.17
C ALA A 332 7.34 13.42 2.16
N MET A 333 6.56 12.41 2.57
CA MET A 333 6.10 11.35 1.65
C MET A 333 5.04 11.84 0.67
N VAL A 334 4.20 12.79 1.04
CA VAL A 334 3.20 13.41 0.16
C VAL A 334 3.86 14.52 -0.65
N THR A 335 4.26 14.20 -1.88
CA THR A 335 4.99 15.12 -2.76
C THR A 335 4.07 15.89 -3.70
N GLU A 336 2.85 15.43 -3.92
CA GLU A 336 1.90 16.04 -4.85
C GLU A 336 0.51 16.14 -4.23
N ARG A 337 -0.16 17.27 -4.50
CA ARG A 337 -1.51 17.57 -4.03
C ARG A 337 -2.37 18.01 -5.21
N TYR A 338 -3.54 17.42 -5.33
CA TYR A 338 -4.49 17.67 -6.41
C TYR A 338 -5.85 18.02 -5.85
N ARG A 339 -6.63 18.79 -6.62
CA ARG A 339 -8.07 18.94 -6.39
C ARG A 339 -8.82 17.85 -7.15
N ILE A 340 -10.07 17.58 -6.78
CA ILE A 340 -10.87 16.57 -7.45
C ILE A 340 -10.97 16.80 -8.97
N ASP A 341 -11.00 18.08 -9.40
CA ASP A 341 -11.08 18.47 -10.80
C ASP A 341 -9.82 18.07 -11.61
N ASP A 342 -8.69 17.86 -10.94
CA ASP A 342 -7.41 17.52 -11.56
C ASP A 342 -7.14 16.01 -11.62
N ILE A 343 -8.13 15.16 -11.30
CA ILE A 343 -7.92 13.70 -11.12
C ILE A 343 -7.32 13.02 -12.34
N ASN A 344 -7.71 13.40 -13.57
CA ASN A 344 -7.12 12.81 -14.78
C ASN A 344 -5.63 13.17 -14.90
N ALA A 345 -5.26 14.42 -14.63
CA ALA A 345 -3.85 14.83 -14.62
C ALA A 345 -3.04 14.13 -13.52
N ALA A 346 -3.63 13.91 -12.35
CA ALA A 346 -3.01 13.17 -11.27
C ALA A 346 -2.74 11.69 -11.64
N CYS A 347 -3.71 11.04 -12.32
CA CYS A 347 -3.55 9.68 -12.83
C CYS A 347 -2.46 9.60 -13.90
N GLU A 348 -2.39 10.56 -14.83
CA GLU A 348 -1.35 10.64 -15.86
C GLU A 348 0.05 10.86 -15.24
N ALA A 349 0.16 11.73 -14.24
CA ALA A 349 1.40 11.96 -13.53
C ALA A 349 1.88 10.70 -12.79
N LEU A 350 0.95 9.95 -12.17
CA LEU A 350 1.24 8.70 -11.50
C LEU A 350 1.69 7.62 -12.49
N GLU A 351 0.97 7.44 -13.60
CA GLU A 351 1.25 6.45 -14.64
C GLU A 351 2.60 6.70 -15.33
N SER A 352 2.92 7.97 -15.58
CA SER A 352 4.20 8.38 -16.17
C SER A 352 5.38 8.35 -15.18
N GLY A 353 5.17 7.96 -13.92
CA GLY A 353 6.21 7.82 -12.89
C GLY A 353 6.80 9.14 -12.39
N LYS A 354 6.13 10.28 -12.65
CA LYS A 354 6.58 11.63 -12.23
C LYS A 354 6.46 11.88 -10.73
N ILE A 355 5.67 11.05 -10.01
CA ILE A 355 5.47 11.19 -8.58
C ILE A 355 6.55 10.39 -7.84
N ASN A 356 7.39 11.07 -7.07
CA ASN A 356 8.50 10.45 -6.34
C ASN A 356 8.09 9.80 -5.02
N GLY A 357 7.01 10.28 -4.41
CA GLY A 357 6.44 9.79 -3.15
C GLY A 357 5.00 9.33 -3.33
N ARG A 358 4.08 10.08 -2.71
CA ARG A 358 2.63 9.86 -2.80
C ARG A 358 1.92 11.13 -3.27
N ALA A 359 0.83 10.93 -3.98
CA ALA A 359 -0.12 11.98 -4.30
C ALA A 359 -1.38 11.83 -3.44
N ILE A 360 -1.97 12.94 -3.05
CA ILE A 360 -3.28 13.01 -2.40
C ILE A 360 -4.20 13.94 -3.18
N MET A 361 -5.50 13.70 -3.05
CA MET A 361 -6.57 14.56 -3.48
C MET A 361 -7.18 15.23 -2.24
N GLU A 362 -7.31 16.54 -2.26
CA GLU A 362 -7.91 17.34 -1.16
C GLU A 362 -9.30 17.82 -1.55
N PHE A 363 -10.23 17.86 -0.57
CA PHE A 363 -11.63 18.23 -0.76
C PHE A 363 -12.05 19.48 0.01
#